data_332eb2b7fbe6cfbfcb4efacfd04e7344
#
_entry.id   332eb2b7fbe6cfbfcb4efacfd04e7344
#
_cell.length_a   1.000
_cell.length_b   1.000
_cell.length_c   1.000
_cell.angle_alpha   90.00
_cell.angle_beta   90.00
_cell.angle_gamma   90.00
#
_symmetry.space_group_name_H-M   'P 1'
#
loop_
_entity.id
_entity.type
_entity.pdbx_description
1 polymer ?
#
loop_
_entity_poly.entity_id
_entity_poly.type
_entity_poly.pdbx_seq_one_letter_code
_entity_poly.pdbx_strand_id
1 'polypeptide(L)'
;MAIMTMGIFFACSSDGDDIEKVALDVTAGESGGSSITFNIETSMCAQVAWMVTPTSEEQPSAADVLANGHKEEVNTTVDVSATRLTPQTEYTVTVAAKGHYGRILSKTLKMTTTERSTIKLVRVFDASYTDKDDKGLYSLLLTSGDTNEYGTPSQVGGITVALDLYGALDDDTMNPTLPDGEYVPGSKSEGTYKNPFTFDPASTYVEIRVEDGNGTDAVQTLPISSGSVKVSHEGDVYTVALDATILDGTPLVAKYEGNISFTYNASSEYKPFTEDQNVTFEREQGRYWGNWFLPHSDDFAMHFFTGSFDQTGTQTDGYYMYIPAYMPKLADYNIKNPLPAEGTYTITAAKSSQLNWCPFEVEEGRVISLFESTTYTGIYLTRIDAATGKRYIALITSGTMTVKNHGNGQTITVDGQTDDGIKIHAVYDGTVALTNYCDNDTNPQTAKRPWSAIDSDVSLNFNSTTTASVFYMGEDLKKGLTSWLVMIAADPLKDDYITMELLTPSSDGAKLLSHDYPLNESLTGYTALPGYHRYGGGDVLYSWYGDMNSVDSEGYCTRLAPLTTGTVNIKQNEALSTSGESNYTFTFNTMDDNGHSIKGSFTGKTTFYDATQSAAKRKVMRKATRKINVARR
;
A
#
# COMPACT_ATOMS: atom_id res chain seq x y z
N MET A 1 6.10 -57.03 -1.98
CA MET A 1 5.68 -58.35 -2.46
C MET A 1 4.63 -58.10 -3.54
N ALA A 2 5.08 -58.12 -4.80
CA ALA A 2 4.23 -57.77 -5.94
C ALA A 2 3.34 -58.97 -6.32
N ILE A 3 2.06 -58.82 -6.31
CA ILE A 3 1.12 -59.84 -6.85
C ILE A 3 0.77 -59.40 -8.27
N MET A 4 1.32 -60.14 -9.21
CA MET A 4 1.08 -60.02 -10.63
C MET A 4 -0.22 -60.78 -10.96
N THR A 5 -1.32 -60.10 -11.30
CA THR A 5 -2.55 -60.74 -11.74
C THR A 5 -2.59 -60.79 -13.27
N MET A 6 -2.44 -61.98 -13.78
CA MET A 6 -2.47 -62.30 -15.22
C MET A 6 -3.90 -62.31 -15.72
N GLY A 7 -4.27 -61.38 -16.60
CA GLY A 7 -5.59 -61.33 -17.26
C GLY A 7 -5.68 -62.35 -18.41
N ILE A 8 -6.72 -63.15 -18.39
CA ILE A 8 -7.02 -64.19 -19.42
C ILE A 8 -7.82 -63.57 -20.55
N PHE A 9 -7.30 -63.64 -21.76
CA PHE A 9 -8.01 -63.29 -22.97
C PHE A 9 -8.97 -64.40 -23.40
N PHE A 10 -10.26 -64.09 -23.59
CA PHE A 10 -11.17 -64.91 -24.39
C PHE A 10 -11.40 -64.24 -25.76
N ALA A 11 -10.94 -64.91 -26.78
CA ALA A 11 -11.28 -64.61 -28.15
C ALA A 11 -12.57 -65.31 -28.54
N CYS A 12 -13.61 -64.62 -28.97
CA CYS A 12 -14.70 -65.13 -29.74
C CYS A 12 -14.67 -64.54 -31.15
N SER A 13 -14.52 -65.39 -32.17
CA SER A 13 -14.61 -65.04 -33.57
C SER A 13 -16.05 -65.12 -34.03
N SER A 14 -16.58 -64.10 -34.69
CA SER A 14 -17.59 -64.27 -35.78
C SER A 14 -17.67 -62.97 -36.59
N ASP A 15 -17.45 -63.15 -37.86
CA ASP A 15 -17.84 -62.42 -39.07
C ASP A 15 -18.19 -60.93 -39.05
N GLY A 16 -17.45 -60.23 -39.87
CA GLY A 16 -17.86 -59.28 -40.87
C GLY A 16 -18.75 -58.13 -40.42
N ASP A 17 -18.13 -57.08 -39.81
CA ASP A 17 -18.45 -55.70 -40.00
C ASP A 17 -17.20 -54.89 -39.46
N ASP A 18 -16.87 -53.80 -40.11
CA ASP A 18 -15.76 -52.92 -39.64
C ASP A 18 -16.04 -52.37 -38.24
N ILE A 19 -15.90 -53.21 -37.23
CA ILE A 19 -16.07 -52.83 -35.82
C ILE A 19 -14.86 -52.01 -35.43
N GLU A 20 -15.10 -50.76 -35.09
CA GLU A 20 -14.12 -49.87 -34.51
C GLU A 20 -13.30 -50.60 -33.44
N LYS A 21 -12.00 -50.77 -33.69
CA LYS A 21 -11.07 -51.48 -32.78
C LYS A 21 -10.55 -50.52 -31.70
N VAL A 22 -11.46 -49.83 -31.02
CA VAL A 22 -11.10 -49.01 -29.85
C VAL A 22 -10.36 -49.87 -28.84
N ALA A 23 -9.19 -49.46 -28.44
CA ALA A 23 -8.45 -50.11 -27.37
C ALA A 23 -8.15 -49.12 -26.25
N LEU A 24 -8.22 -49.62 -25.03
CA LEU A 24 -7.88 -48.89 -23.82
C LEU A 24 -7.11 -49.84 -22.90
N ASP A 25 -5.93 -49.44 -22.49
CA ASP A 25 -5.17 -50.08 -21.40
C ASP A 25 -4.82 -49.11 -20.31
N VAL A 26 -4.78 -49.57 -19.07
CA VAL A 26 -4.44 -48.78 -17.89
C VAL A 26 -3.54 -49.62 -16.99
N THR A 27 -2.34 -49.10 -16.70
CA THR A 27 -1.36 -49.75 -15.87
C THR A 27 -0.98 -48.92 -14.68
N ALA A 28 -0.80 -49.56 -13.52
CA ALA A 28 -0.37 -48.88 -12.29
C ALA A 28 1.09 -48.41 -12.41
N GLY A 29 1.33 -47.19 -11.98
CA GLY A 29 2.63 -46.64 -11.70
C GLY A 29 2.94 -46.69 -10.20
N GLU A 30 3.51 -45.60 -9.68
CA GLU A 30 3.93 -45.46 -8.29
C GLU A 30 2.82 -44.91 -7.39
N SER A 31 2.84 -45.28 -6.11
CA SER A 31 1.99 -44.69 -5.06
C SER A 31 2.85 -43.89 -4.09
N GLY A 32 2.56 -42.59 -3.97
CA GLY A 32 3.10 -41.70 -2.96
C GLY A 32 2.15 -41.47 -1.79
N GLY A 33 2.56 -40.68 -0.80
CA GLY A 33 1.73 -40.36 0.38
C GLY A 33 0.49 -39.51 0.04
N SER A 34 0.49 -38.81 -1.08
CA SER A 34 -0.64 -37.96 -1.54
C SER A 34 -0.82 -37.97 -3.05
N SER A 35 -0.21 -38.95 -3.71
CA SER A 35 -0.28 -39.07 -5.17
C SER A 35 -0.26 -40.53 -5.60
N ILE A 36 -0.84 -40.80 -6.76
CA ILE A 36 -0.70 -42.05 -7.50
C ILE A 36 -0.40 -41.73 -8.96
N THR A 37 0.46 -42.53 -9.58
CA THR A 37 0.73 -42.44 -11.02
C THR A 37 0.23 -43.68 -11.74
N PHE A 38 -0.19 -43.50 -12.98
CA PHE A 38 -0.65 -44.58 -13.84
C PHE A 38 -0.49 -44.21 -15.32
N ASN A 39 -0.39 -45.19 -16.17
CA ASN A 39 -0.30 -44.96 -17.60
C ASN A 39 -1.63 -45.33 -18.28
N ILE A 40 -2.01 -44.50 -19.24
CA ILE A 40 -3.17 -44.74 -20.10
C ILE A 40 -2.66 -44.94 -21.53
N GLU A 41 -2.91 -46.11 -22.10
CA GLU A 41 -2.65 -46.38 -23.52
C GLU A 41 -3.95 -46.50 -24.27
N THR A 42 -4.08 -45.76 -25.38
CA THR A 42 -5.28 -45.77 -26.20
C THR A 42 -4.94 -45.89 -27.68
N SER A 43 -5.85 -46.54 -28.42
CA SER A 43 -5.83 -46.54 -29.90
C SER A 43 -7.23 -46.49 -30.48
N MET A 44 -7.41 -45.85 -31.63
CA MET A 44 -8.68 -45.67 -32.34
C MET A 44 -9.73 -44.94 -31.48
N CYS A 45 -9.31 -44.05 -30.61
CA CYS A 45 -10.18 -43.29 -29.73
C CYS A 45 -10.40 -41.85 -30.24
N ALA A 46 -11.61 -41.34 -30.04
CA ALA A 46 -11.97 -39.92 -30.24
C ALA A 46 -11.88 -39.10 -28.95
N GLN A 47 -11.99 -39.74 -27.80
CA GLN A 47 -11.91 -39.11 -26.50
C GLN A 47 -11.42 -40.12 -25.45
N VAL A 48 -10.61 -39.67 -24.50
CA VAL A 48 -10.26 -40.38 -23.28
C VAL A 48 -10.31 -39.43 -22.10
N ALA A 49 -10.78 -39.90 -20.96
CA ALA A 49 -10.81 -39.16 -19.71
C ALA A 49 -10.67 -40.12 -18.53
N TRP A 50 -10.24 -39.56 -17.38
CA TRP A 50 -10.09 -40.31 -16.14
C TRP A 50 -10.62 -39.56 -14.94
N MET A 51 -10.99 -40.30 -13.89
CA MET A 51 -11.33 -39.81 -12.56
C MET A 51 -10.71 -40.73 -11.50
N VAL A 52 -10.35 -40.14 -10.37
CA VAL A 52 -9.86 -40.87 -9.19
C VAL A 52 -10.82 -40.60 -8.03
N THR A 53 -11.39 -41.66 -7.47
CA THR A 53 -12.42 -41.59 -6.43
C THR A 53 -12.03 -42.53 -5.28
N PRO A 54 -12.17 -42.16 -3.99
CA PRO A 54 -11.99 -43.10 -2.91
C PRO A 54 -12.80 -44.36 -3.13
N THR A 55 -12.20 -45.55 -2.95
CA THR A 55 -12.90 -46.82 -3.21
C THR A 55 -14.12 -47.02 -2.32
N SER A 56 -14.18 -46.32 -1.19
CA SER A 56 -15.31 -46.30 -0.26
C SER A 56 -16.52 -45.46 -0.73
N GLU A 57 -16.35 -44.67 -1.78
CA GLU A 57 -17.39 -43.81 -2.33
C GLU A 57 -18.03 -44.45 -3.59
N GLU A 58 -19.15 -43.89 -4.02
CA GLU A 58 -19.81 -44.32 -5.26
C GLU A 58 -18.92 -44.04 -6.45
N GLN A 59 -18.66 -45.07 -7.25
CA GLN A 59 -17.76 -44.96 -8.40
C GLN A 59 -18.47 -44.36 -9.62
N PRO A 60 -17.80 -43.43 -10.35
CA PRO A 60 -18.40 -42.78 -11.52
C PRO A 60 -18.63 -43.76 -12.65
N SER A 61 -19.73 -43.59 -13.39
CA SER A 61 -19.97 -44.33 -14.63
C SER A 61 -19.00 -43.90 -15.73
N ALA A 62 -18.77 -44.72 -16.73
CA ALA A 62 -17.95 -44.37 -17.89
C ALA A 62 -18.44 -43.11 -18.62
N ALA A 63 -19.75 -42.84 -18.61
CA ALA A 63 -20.34 -41.65 -19.20
C ALA A 63 -19.99 -40.39 -18.35
N ASP A 64 -20.05 -40.51 -17.03
CA ASP A 64 -19.67 -39.42 -16.11
C ASP A 64 -18.18 -39.08 -16.24
N VAL A 65 -17.33 -40.09 -16.35
CA VAL A 65 -15.88 -39.90 -16.56
C VAL A 65 -15.61 -39.15 -17.87
N LEU A 66 -16.24 -39.54 -18.96
CA LEU A 66 -16.10 -38.85 -20.26
C LEU A 66 -16.63 -37.42 -20.25
N ALA A 67 -17.67 -37.16 -19.47
CA ALA A 67 -18.27 -35.81 -19.35
C ALA A 67 -17.49 -34.87 -18.42
N ASN A 68 -17.07 -35.37 -17.26
CA ASN A 68 -16.60 -34.54 -16.13
C ASN A 68 -15.15 -34.83 -15.70
N GLY A 69 -14.53 -35.92 -16.24
CA GLY A 69 -13.17 -36.31 -15.90
C GLY A 69 -12.09 -35.45 -16.55
N HIS A 70 -10.88 -35.67 -16.10
CA HIS A 70 -9.69 -35.09 -16.73
C HIS A 70 -9.47 -35.70 -18.10
N LYS A 71 -9.34 -34.88 -19.13
CA LYS A 71 -9.16 -35.28 -20.51
C LYS A 71 -7.70 -35.39 -20.84
N GLU A 72 -7.35 -36.44 -21.60
CA GLU A 72 -5.98 -36.70 -22.05
C GLU A 72 -5.89 -36.80 -23.58
N GLU A 73 -4.65 -36.85 -24.09
CA GLU A 73 -4.39 -37.11 -25.51
C GLU A 73 -4.83 -38.54 -25.89
N VAL A 74 -5.37 -38.67 -27.10
CA VAL A 74 -5.87 -39.95 -27.60
C VAL A 74 -4.86 -40.59 -28.56
N ASN A 75 -4.93 -41.92 -28.67
CA ASN A 75 -4.14 -42.73 -29.60
C ASN A 75 -2.63 -42.70 -29.32
N THR A 76 -2.30 -42.56 -28.06
CA THR A 76 -0.93 -42.52 -27.53
C THR A 76 -0.89 -43.13 -26.14
N THR A 77 0.30 -43.26 -25.57
CA THR A 77 0.50 -43.59 -24.16
C THR A 77 0.74 -42.27 -23.39
N VAL A 78 -0.03 -42.06 -22.33
CA VAL A 78 0.07 -40.89 -21.46
C VAL A 78 0.39 -41.31 -20.04
N ASP A 79 1.41 -40.70 -19.44
CA ASP A 79 1.73 -40.84 -18.02
C ASP A 79 0.89 -39.83 -17.23
N VAL A 80 0.08 -40.32 -16.31
CA VAL A 80 -0.83 -39.51 -15.49
C VAL A 80 -0.37 -39.52 -14.04
N SER A 81 -0.44 -38.34 -13.40
CA SER A 81 -0.24 -38.18 -11.96
C SER A 81 -1.46 -37.53 -11.33
N ALA A 82 -2.18 -38.29 -10.51
CA ALA A 82 -3.23 -37.75 -9.64
C ALA A 82 -2.62 -37.35 -8.28
N THR A 83 -2.78 -36.10 -7.92
CA THR A 83 -2.21 -35.49 -6.69
C THR A 83 -3.31 -35.07 -5.72
N ARG A 84 -2.92 -34.62 -4.52
CA ARG A 84 -3.84 -34.14 -3.46
C ARG A 84 -4.74 -35.24 -2.89
N LEU A 85 -4.27 -36.46 -2.91
CA LEU A 85 -4.97 -37.61 -2.37
C LEU A 85 -4.75 -37.75 -0.86
N THR A 86 -5.72 -38.32 -0.16
CA THR A 86 -5.60 -38.66 1.27
C THR A 86 -4.62 -39.82 1.44
N PRO A 87 -3.67 -39.75 2.38
CA PRO A 87 -2.73 -40.85 2.66
C PRO A 87 -3.45 -42.10 3.14
N GLN A 88 -2.80 -43.25 2.98
CA GLN A 88 -3.28 -44.57 3.41
C GLN A 88 -4.72 -44.88 2.97
N THR A 89 -5.12 -44.33 1.83
CA THR A 89 -6.48 -44.46 1.29
C THR A 89 -6.45 -45.21 -0.02
N GLU A 90 -7.34 -46.22 -0.15
CA GLU A 90 -7.54 -46.93 -1.43
C GLU A 90 -8.39 -46.10 -2.36
N TYR A 91 -7.88 -45.83 -3.54
CA TYR A 91 -8.54 -45.11 -4.62
C TYR A 91 -8.83 -46.05 -5.80
N THR A 92 -9.97 -45.83 -6.44
CA THR A 92 -10.31 -46.42 -7.75
C THR A 92 -10.05 -45.37 -8.82
N VAL A 93 -9.13 -45.64 -9.71
CA VAL A 93 -8.93 -44.91 -10.96
C VAL A 93 -9.90 -45.46 -11.96
N THR A 94 -10.83 -44.67 -12.48
CA THR A 94 -11.72 -45.03 -13.58
C THR A 94 -11.31 -44.27 -14.82
N VAL A 95 -10.94 -45.00 -15.88
CA VAL A 95 -10.61 -44.42 -17.18
C VAL A 95 -11.67 -44.87 -18.19
N ALA A 96 -12.16 -43.93 -18.97
CA ALA A 96 -13.12 -44.18 -20.03
C ALA A 96 -12.61 -43.62 -21.37
N ALA A 97 -12.76 -44.41 -22.43
CA ALA A 97 -12.40 -44.04 -23.78
C ALA A 97 -13.60 -44.21 -24.71
N LYS A 98 -13.81 -43.27 -25.63
CA LYS A 98 -14.87 -43.27 -26.62
C LYS A 98 -14.29 -43.30 -28.04
N GLY A 99 -14.72 -44.22 -28.87
CA GLY A 99 -14.36 -44.28 -30.26
C GLY A 99 -15.16 -43.33 -31.15
N HIS A 100 -14.74 -43.22 -32.40
CA HIS A 100 -15.37 -42.28 -33.37
C HIS A 100 -16.83 -42.64 -33.69
N TYR A 101 -17.20 -43.93 -33.62
CA TYR A 101 -18.58 -44.41 -33.84
C TYR A 101 -19.37 -44.58 -32.54
N GLY A 102 -18.87 -44.02 -31.44
CA GLY A 102 -19.61 -43.95 -30.20
C GLY A 102 -19.41 -45.12 -29.22
N ARG A 103 -18.60 -46.13 -29.58
CA ARG A 103 -18.25 -47.21 -28.66
C ARG A 103 -17.50 -46.69 -27.44
N ILE A 104 -17.93 -47.04 -26.24
CA ILE A 104 -17.30 -46.67 -24.99
C ILE A 104 -16.66 -47.91 -24.36
N LEU A 105 -15.40 -47.76 -23.97
CA LEU A 105 -14.68 -48.71 -23.12
C LEU A 105 -14.37 -48.03 -21.79
N SER A 106 -14.32 -48.82 -20.73
CA SER A 106 -13.91 -48.33 -19.40
C SER A 106 -13.04 -49.37 -18.73
N LYS A 107 -12.00 -48.89 -18.04
CA LYS A 107 -11.15 -49.71 -17.16
C LYS A 107 -11.02 -49.06 -15.81
N THR A 108 -10.93 -49.87 -14.77
CA THR A 108 -10.69 -49.44 -13.40
C THR A 108 -9.40 -50.06 -12.89
N LEU A 109 -8.69 -49.28 -12.06
CA LEU A 109 -7.47 -49.69 -11.40
C LEU A 109 -7.54 -49.26 -9.93
N LYS A 110 -7.24 -50.13 -9.01
CA LYS A 110 -7.16 -49.78 -7.59
C LYS A 110 -5.73 -49.54 -7.18
N MET A 111 -5.52 -48.43 -6.49
CA MET A 111 -4.22 -48.05 -5.95
C MET A 111 -4.40 -47.47 -4.55
N THR A 112 -3.45 -47.74 -3.68
CA THR A 112 -3.47 -47.23 -2.30
C THR A 112 -2.33 -46.26 -2.11
N THR A 113 -2.62 -45.05 -1.67
CA THR A 113 -1.60 -44.07 -1.28
C THR A 113 -0.82 -44.60 -0.06
N THR A 114 0.47 -44.29 0.01
CA THR A 114 1.34 -44.69 1.13
C THR A 114 1.15 -43.76 2.35
N GLU A 115 1.82 -44.02 3.43
CA GLU A 115 2.00 -43.05 4.51
C GLU A 115 2.69 -41.79 3.97
N ARG A 116 2.34 -40.64 4.55
CA ARG A 116 3.11 -39.42 4.29
C ARG A 116 4.51 -39.61 4.86
N SER A 117 5.52 -39.33 4.07
CA SER A 117 6.88 -39.25 4.57
C SER A 117 7.00 -37.99 5.45
N THR A 118 7.39 -38.19 6.71
CA THR A 118 7.70 -37.08 7.61
C THR A 118 9.09 -36.55 7.31
N ILE A 119 9.17 -35.28 6.95
CA ILE A 119 10.46 -34.61 6.74
C ILE A 119 11.09 -34.37 8.10
N LYS A 120 12.29 -34.86 8.29
CA LYS A 120 13.05 -34.62 9.50
C LYS A 120 13.78 -33.30 9.42
N LEU A 121 13.40 -32.35 10.30
CA LEU A 121 14.13 -31.11 10.51
C LEU A 121 15.22 -31.37 11.55
N VAL A 122 16.46 -31.00 11.24
CA VAL A 122 17.63 -31.43 12.01
C VAL A 122 18.33 -30.30 12.76
N ARG A 123 17.98 -29.05 12.42
CA ARG A 123 18.64 -27.88 13.00
C ARG A 123 17.67 -26.71 13.17
N VAL A 124 17.83 -25.98 14.27
CA VAL A 124 17.32 -24.61 14.43
C VAL A 124 18.35 -23.67 13.79
N PHE A 125 17.95 -22.97 12.74
CA PHE A 125 18.80 -21.93 12.15
C PHE A 125 18.67 -20.63 12.93
N ASP A 126 17.43 -20.26 13.28
CA ASP A 126 17.11 -19.11 14.10
C ASP A 126 15.91 -19.41 15.01
N ALA A 127 15.93 -18.87 16.21
CA ALA A 127 14.82 -18.88 17.14
C ALA A 127 14.78 -17.58 17.94
N SER A 128 13.69 -16.85 17.82
CA SER A 128 13.54 -15.59 18.53
C SER A 128 12.16 -15.46 19.18
N TYR A 129 12.12 -14.71 20.27
CA TYR A 129 10.92 -14.33 20.99
C TYR A 129 10.76 -12.80 20.98
N THR A 130 9.56 -12.35 20.69
CA THR A 130 9.21 -10.91 20.70
C THR A 130 7.90 -10.73 21.46
N ASP A 131 7.86 -9.78 22.40
CA ASP A 131 6.62 -9.32 23.04
C ASP A 131 5.86 -8.37 22.11
N LYS A 132 4.88 -8.91 21.39
CA LYS A 132 4.16 -8.15 20.34
C LYS A 132 2.66 -8.14 20.60
N ASP A 133 2.01 -6.98 20.56
CA ASP A 133 0.55 -6.83 20.75
C ASP A 133 0.03 -7.49 22.06
N ASP A 134 0.78 -7.34 23.18
CA ASP A 134 0.53 -7.99 24.46
C ASP A 134 0.48 -9.53 24.40
N LYS A 135 1.22 -10.12 23.46
CA LYS A 135 1.38 -11.55 23.23
C LYS A 135 2.84 -11.90 22.99
N GLY A 136 3.17 -13.16 23.21
CA GLY A 136 4.46 -13.72 22.82
C GLY A 136 4.42 -14.16 21.37
N LEU A 137 5.31 -13.63 20.54
CA LEU A 137 5.57 -14.12 19.20
C LEU A 137 6.88 -14.92 19.22
N TYR A 138 6.77 -16.22 18.93
CA TYR A 138 7.91 -17.14 18.80
C TYR A 138 8.15 -17.40 17.32
N SER A 139 9.25 -16.87 16.80
CA SER A 139 9.66 -17.07 15.41
C SER A 139 10.74 -18.15 15.36
N LEU A 140 10.52 -19.17 14.54
CA LEU A 140 11.41 -20.32 14.38
C LEU A 140 11.77 -20.50 12.91
N LEU A 141 13.04 -20.76 12.64
CA LEU A 141 13.52 -21.18 11.33
C LEU A 141 14.21 -22.55 11.48
N LEU A 142 13.49 -23.60 11.06
CA LEU A 142 13.89 -25.00 11.22
C LEU A 142 14.31 -25.59 9.87
N THR A 143 15.44 -26.30 9.80
CA THR A 143 15.99 -26.77 8.53
C THR A 143 16.22 -28.28 8.50
N SER A 144 16.03 -28.90 7.32
CA SER A 144 16.29 -30.33 7.10
C SER A 144 17.77 -30.66 6.79
N GLY A 145 18.60 -29.63 6.56
CA GLY A 145 20.01 -29.79 6.17
C GLY A 145 20.78 -28.49 6.18
N ASP A 146 21.81 -28.39 5.35
CA ASP A 146 22.63 -27.21 5.24
C ASP A 146 21.90 -26.05 4.56
N THR A 147 22.21 -24.82 4.99
CA THR A 147 21.64 -23.57 4.50
C THR A 147 22.73 -22.55 4.20
N ASN A 148 22.39 -21.52 3.42
CA ASN A 148 23.20 -20.32 3.30
C ASN A 148 23.10 -19.45 4.57
N GLU A 149 23.72 -18.27 4.54
CA GLU A 149 23.72 -17.29 5.65
C GLU A 149 22.33 -16.71 5.99
N TYR A 150 21.33 -16.91 5.15
CA TYR A 150 19.95 -16.45 5.34
C TYR A 150 18.98 -17.58 5.76
N GLY A 151 19.48 -18.79 5.99
CA GLY A 151 18.65 -19.94 6.34
C GLY A 151 17.99 -20.64 5.16
N THR A 152 18.26 -20.20 3.92
CA THR A 152 17.73 -20.84 2.71
C THR A 152 18.45 -22.16 2.42
N PRO A 153 17.73 -23.25 2.04
CA PRO A 153 18.35 -24.55 1.79
C PRO A 153 19.45 -24.49 0.72
N SER A 154 20.60 -25.13 0.98
CA SER A 154 21.74 -25.11 0.06
C SER A 154 21.74 -26.26 -0.97
N GLN A 155 20.96 -27.31 -0.76
CA GLN A 155 20.93 -28.49 -1.62
C GLN A 155 19.52 -28.77 -2.14
N VAL A 156 19.41 -29.31 -3.36
CA VAL A 156 18.14 -29.75 -3.95
C VAL A 156 17.48 -30.78 -3.03
N GLY A 157 16.18 -30.63 -2.79
CA GLY A 157 15.38 -31.38 -1.84
C GLY A 157 15.54 -30.92 -0.38
N GLY A 158 16.44 -29.97 -0.09
CA GLY A 158 16.52 -29.34 1.23
C GLY A 158 15.32 -28.46 1.51
N ILE A 159 14.89 -28.44 2.77
CA ILE A 159 13.69 -27.70 3.21
C ILE A 159 14.05 -26.84 4.43
N THR A 160 13.52 -25.63 4.43
CA THR A 160 13.46 -24.75 5.58
C THR A 160 11.99 -24.44 5.90
N VAL A 161 11.62 -24.55 7.18
CA VAL A 161 10.28 -24.21 7.68
C VAL A 161 10.37 -22.98 8.56
N ALA A 162 9.71 -21.91 8.16
CA ALA A 162 9.55 -20.70 8.95
C ALA A 162 8.20 -20.73 9.67
N LEU A 163 8.21 -20.54 10.98
CA LEU A 163 7.02 -20.55 11.83
C LEU A 163 6.96 -19.28 12.67
N ASP A 164 5.84 -18.58 12.64
CA ASP A 164 5.50 -17.48 13.54
C ASP A 164 4.34 -17.91 14.45
N LEU A 165 4.68 -18.35 15.65
CA LEU A 165 3.74 -18.95 16.61
C LEU A 165 3.38 -17.94 17.71
N TYR A 166 2.09 -17.71 17.95
CA TYR A 166 1.62 -16.82 19.01
C TYR A 166 1.28 -17.57 20.29
N GLY A 167 1.90 -17.15 21.40
CA GLY A 167 1.62 -17.61 22.76
C GLY A 167 1.08 -16.49 23.64
N ALA A 168 0.86 -16.76 24.91
CA ALA A 168 0.75 -15.73 25.93
C ALA A 168 2.08 -15.00 26.09
N LEU A 169 2.06 -13.80 26.70
CA LEU A 169 3.31 -13.16 27.12
C LEU A 169 4.04 -14.09 28.10
N ASP A 170 5.34 -14.21 27.88
CA ASP A 170 6.20 -14.91 28.82
C ASP A 170 6.66 -13.93 29.92
N ASP A 171 6.55 -14.36 31.18
CA ASP A 171 6.99 -13.55 32.32
C ASP A 171 8.53 -13.40 32.35
N ASP A 172 9.26 -14.39 31.86
CA ASP A 172 10.73 -14.36 31.72
C ASP A 172 11.13 -14.13 30.25
N THR A 173 11.06 -12.89 29.80
CA THR A 173 11.42 -12.52 28.42
C THR A 173 12.89 -12.82 28.07
N MET A 174 13.76 -13.01 29.06
CA MET A 174 15.18 -13.34 28.81
C MET A 174 15.39 -14.83 28.55
N ASN A 175 14.50 -15.69 29.05
CA ASN A 175 14.52 -17.13 28.83
C ASN A 175 13.11 -17.63 28.45
N PRO A 176 12.55 -17.14 27.34
CA PRO A 176 11.16 -17.42 27.01
C PRO A 176 10.96 -18.89 26.63
N THR A 177 9.83 -19.44 27.04
CA THR A 177 9.45 -20.83 26.81
C THR A 177 8.27 -20.89 25.83
N LEU A 178 8.46 -21.52 24.67
CA LEU A 178 7.38 -21.74 23.71
C LEU A 178 6.34 -22.69 24.32
N PRO A 179 5.06 -22.25 24.52
CA PRO A 179 4.05 -23.06 25.20
C PRO A 179 3.70 -24.34 24.43
N ASP A 180 3.53 -25.43 25.19
CA ASP A 180 2.99 -26.69 24.65
C ASP A 180 1.56 -26.51 24.16
N GLY A 181 1.27 -27.07 23.00
CA GLY A 181 -0.07 -27.02 22.45
C GLY A 181 -0.14 -27.25 20.95
N GLU A 182 -1.34 -27.09 20.41
CA GLU A 182 -1.60 -27.14 18.99
C GLU A 182 -1.90 -25.72 18.48
N TYR A 183 -1.07 -25.26 17.56
CA TYR A 183 -1.16 -23.95 16.90
C TYR A 183 -1.85 -24.11 15.56
N VAL A 184 -2.89 -23.30 15.32
CA VAL A 184 -3.69 -23.31 14.09
C VAL A 184 -3.59 -21.97 13.38
N PRO A 185 -3.91 -21.88 12.07
CA PRO A 185 -3.85 -20.61 11.36
C PRO A 185 -4.75 -19.56 12.01
N GLY A 186 -4.19 -18.37 12.28
CA GLY A 186 -4.97 -17.24 12.75
C GLY A 186 -5.77 -16.60 11.61
N SER A 187 -7.00 -16.15 11.87
CA SER A 187 -7.90 -15.54 10.89
C SER A 187 -8.36 -14.15 11.33
N LYS A 188 -8.12 -13.14 10.48
CA LYS A 188 -8.65 -11.78 10.72
C LYS A 188 -10.17 -11.72 10.66
N SER A 189 -10.78 -12.45 9.72
CA SER A 189 -12.23 -12.48 9.55
C SER A 189 -12.97 -13.14 10.70
N GLU A 190 -12.31 -14.10 11.39
CA GLU A 190 -12.87 -14.81 12.54
C GLU A 190 -12.46 -14.20 13.88
N GLY A 191 -11.64 -13.14 13.88
CA GLY A 191 -11.13 -12.50 15.09
C GLY A 191 -10.12 -13.33 15.88
N THR A 192 -9.56 -14.40 15.28
CA THR A 192 -8.56 -15.28 15.92
C THR A 192 -7.12 -14.91 15.56
N TYR A 193 -6.94 -13.92 14.69
CA TYR A 193 -5.63 -13.47 14.23
C TYR A 193 -4.73 -13.09 15.41
N LYS A 194 -3.56 -13.72 15.45
CA LYS A 194 -2.55 -13.52 16.49
C LYS A 194 -3.04 -13.85 17.93
N ASN A 195 -4.06 -14.68 18.09
CA ASN A 195 -4.42 -15.19 19.41
C ASN A 195 -3.41 -16.24 19.91
N PRO A 196 -3.26 -16.47 21.23
CA PRO A 196 -2.48 -17.59 21.72
C PRO A 196 -2.92 -18.90 21.06
N PHE A 197 -1.93 -19.74 20.74
CA PHE A 197 -2.09 -21.00 20.00
C PHE A 197 -2.56 -20.80 18.54
N THR A 198 -2.18 -19.68 17.93
CA THR A 198 -2.28 -19.52 16.47
C THR A 198 -0.93 -19.30 15.85
N PHE A 199 -0.84 -19.47 14.54
CA PHE A 199 0.29 -18.99 13.74
C PHE A 199 -0.18 -17.99 12.69
N ASP A 200 0.73 -17.10 12.27
CA ASP A 200 0.44 -16.13 11.21
C ASP A 200 0.63 -16.78 9.82
N PRO A 201 -0.44 -17.04 9.04
CA PRO A 201 -0.30 -17.65 7.71
C PRO A 201 0.50 -16.80 6.73
N ALA A 202 0.63 -15.49 6.96
CA ALA A 202 1.36 -14.59 6.07
C ALA A 202 2.89 -14.69 6.23
N SER A 203 3.36 -15.09 7.43
CA SER A 203 4.77 -15.23 7.76
C SER A 203 5.20 -16.67 8.07
N THR A 204 4.25 -17.63 7.95
CA THR A 204 4.52 -19.04 8.13
C THR A 204 4.58 -19.73 6.75
N TYR A 205 5.75 -20.23 6.38
CA TYR A 205 5.99 -20.76 5.04
C TYR A 205 7.06 -21.87 5.03
N VAL A 206 7.16 -22.53 3.89
CA VAL A 206 8.20 -23.51 3.62
C VAL A 206 9.03 -23.06 2.42
N GLU A 207 10.34 -23.10 2.52
CA GLU A 207 11.26 -22.96 1.40
C GLU A 207 11.77 -24.34 0.99
N ILE A 208 11.72 -24.64 -0.30
CA ILE A 208 12.21 -25.88 -0.88
C ILE A 208 13.17 -25.53 -2.01
N ARG A 209 14.36 -26.12 -2.01
CA ARG A 209 15.27 -26.03 -3.15
C ARG A 209 14.94 -27.14 -4.16
N VAL A 210 14.62 -26.74 -5.38
CA VAL A 210 14.24 -27.63 -6.48
C VAL A 210 15.16 -27.46 -7.68
N GLU A 211 15.31 -28.50 -8.52
CA GLU A 211 15.88 -28.33 -9.87
C GLU A 211 14.86 -27.65 -10.78
N ASP A 212 15.29 -26.68 -11.55
CA ASP A 212 14.40 -25.89 -12.44
C ASP A 212 14.26 -26.51 -13.84
N GLY A 213 14.55 -27.75 -14.05
CA GLY A 213 14.45 -28.44 -15.35
C GLY A 213 15.47 -27.99 -16.42
N ASN A 214 16.23 -26.93 -16.16
CA ASN A 214 17.30 -26.40 -17.02
C ASN A 214 18.69 -26.67 -16.42
N GLY A 215 18.76 -27.43 -15.31
CA GLY A 215 19.98 -27.72 -14.58
C GLY A 215 20.46 -26.58 -13.67
N THR A 216 19.62 -25.61 -13.40
CA THR A 216 19.82 -24.58 -12.36
C THR A 216 18.92 -24.85 -11.17
N ASP A 217 19.45 -24.62 -9.97
CA ASP A 217 18.69 -24.78 -8.74
C ASP A 217 17.87 -23.50 -8.46
N ALA A 218 16.60 -23.67 -8.12
CA ALA A 218 15.73 -22.60 -7.69
C ALA A 218 15.20 -22.85 -6.27
N VAL A 219 14.90 -21.77 -5.54
CA VAL A 219 14.20 -21.83 -4.25
C VAL A 219 12.75 -21.42 -4.44
N GLN A 220 11.85 -22.27 -4.02
CA GLN A 220 10.43 -22.00 -4.00
C GLN A 220 9.99 -21.69 -2.58
N THR A 221 9.36 -20.54 -2.36
CA THR A 221 8.73 -20.17 -1.09
C THR A 221 7.24 -20.44 -1.17
N LEU A 222 6.76 -21.34 -0.34
CA LEU A 222 5.41 -21.89 -0.38
C LEU A 222 4.68 -21.58 0.93
N PRO A 223 3.74 -20.62 0.94
CA PRO A 223 2.95 -20.29 2.12
C PRO A 223 2.14 -21.48 2.61
N ILE A 224 1.99 -21.61 3.93
CA ILE A 224 1.14 -22.62 4.56
C ILE A 224 -0.30 -22.09 4.56
N SER A 225 -1.20 -22.81 3.87
CA SER A 225 -2.60 -22.40 3.73
C SER A 225 -3.51 -22.94 4.83
N SER A 226 -3.19 -24.10 5.40
CA SER A 226 -3.97 -24.76 6.44
C SER A 226 -3.15 -25.82 7.17
N GLY A 227 -3.67 -26.34 8.28
CA GLY A 227 -3.02 -27.38 9.07
C GLY A 227 -2.78 -26.95 10.50
N SER A 228 -1.84 -27.63 11.18
CA SER A 228 -1.46 -27.29 12.55
C SER A 228 0.02 -27.53 12.84
N VAL A 229 0.52 -26.83 13.86
CA VAL A 229 1.85 -27.07 14.45
C VAL A 229 1.63 -27.55 15.89
N LYS A 230 2.08 -28.77 16.21
CA LYS A 230 2.04 -29.30 17.57
C LYS A 230 3.40 -29.11 18.22
N VAL A 231 3.39 -28.48 19.39
CA VAL A 231 4.56 -28.21 20.20
C VAL A 231 4.43 -28.96 21.51
N SER A 232 5.49 -29.63 21.92
CA SER A 232 5.69 -30.17 23.27
C SER A 232 7.13 -30.07 23.65
N HIS A 233 7.45 -29.92 24.94
CA HIS A 233 8.84 -29.90 25.43
C HIS A 233 9.00 -30.62 26.75
N GLU A 234 10.23 -31.09 26.99
CA GLU A 234 10.71 -31.61 28.26
C GLU A 234 12.06 -30.94 28.56
N GLY A 235 12.07 -30.01 29.51
CA GLY A 235 13.20 -29.10 29.71
C GLY A 235 13.42 -28.26 28.43
N ASP A 236 14.67 -28.24 27.97
CA ASP A 236 15.04 -27.48 26.74
C ASP A 236 14.85 -28.27 25.44
N VAL A 237 14.37 -29.51 25.52
CA VAL A 237 14.15 -30.38 24.35
C VAL A 237 12.75 -30.25 23.86
N TYR A 238 12.58 -29.63 22.69
CA TYR A 238 11.30 -29.43 22.03
C TYR A 238 11.03 -30.50 20.97
N THR A 239 9.77 -30.85 20.84
CA THR A 239 9.20 -31.49 19.66
C THR A 239 8.28 -30.52 18.96
N VAL A 240 8.62 -30.13 17.74
CA VAL A 240 7.80 -29.29 16.88
C VAL A 240 7.38 -30.13 15.67
N ALA A 241 6.08 -30.45 15.57
CA ALA A 241 5.52 -31.28 14.51
C ALA A 241 4.53 -30.46 13.67
N LEU A 242 4.85 -30.26 12.40
CA LEU A 242 4.02 -29.58 11.40
C LEU A 242 3.25 -30.62 10.60
N ASP A 243 1.93 -30.51 10.55
CA ASP A 243 1.04 -31.19 9.58
C ASP A 243 0.23 -30.14 8.86
N ALA A 244 0.61 -29.81 7.65
CA ALA A 244 0.13 -28.64 6.94
C ALA A 244 -0.17 -28.95 5.47
N THR A 245 -0.92 -28.02 4.86
CA THR A 245 -1.14 -27.96 3.41
C THR A 245 -0.55 -26.64 2.91
N ILE A 246 0.33 -26.70 1.94
CA ILE A 246 0.87 -25.50 1.28
C ILE A 246 -0.12 -24.95 0.26
N LEU A 247 0.15 -23.75 -0.25
CA LEU A 247 -0.82 -22.98 -1.06
C LEU A 247 -1.31 -23.71 -2.32
N ASP A 248 -0.50 -24.56 -2.94
CA ASP A 248 -0.87 -25.36 -4.11
C ASP A 248 -1.74 -26.59 -3.77
N GLY A 249 -2.04 -26.79 -2.47
CA GLY A 249 -2.83 -27.92 -1.97
C GLY A 249 -2.00 -29.17 -1.68
N THR A 250 -0.68 -29.13 -1.79
CA THR A 250 0.20 -30.26 -1.44
C THR A 250 0.31 -30.38 0.07
N PRO A 251 0.05 -31.55 0.66
CA PRO A 251 0.24 -31.79 2.08
C PRO A 251 1.72 -31.99 2.42
N LEU A 252 2.13 -31.40 3.54
CA LEU A 252 3.51 -31.46 4.03
C LEU A 252 3.51 -31.82 5.52
N VAL A 253 4.28 -32.85 5.88
CA VAL A 253 4.50 -33.25 7.28
C VAL A 253 5.98 -33.09 7.59
N ALA A 254 6.31 -32.35 8.65
CA ALA A 254 7.70 -32.16 9.07
C ALA A 254 7.79 -32.22 10.61
N LYS A 255 8.92 -32.69 11.12
CA LYS A 255 9.17 -32.80 12.57
C LYS A 255 10.58 -32.36 12.90
N TYR A 256 10.67 -31.50 13.91
CA TYR A 256 11.92 -31.19 14.63
C TYR A 256 11.86 -31.80 16.01
N GLU A 257 13.02 -32.30 16.50
CA GLU A 257 13.18 -32.77 17.87
C GLU A 257 14.61 -32.40 18.33
N GLY A 258 14.71 -31.53 19.33
CA GLY A 258 16.00 -31.04 19.83
C GLY A 258 15.86 -29.81 20.69
N ASN A 259 17.00 -29.28 21.13
CA ASN A 259 17.02 -28.06 21.95
C ASN A 259 16.66 -26.82 21.12
N ILE A 260 15.86 -25.95 21.72
CA ILE A 260 15.56 -24.60 21.19
C ILE A 260 15.88 -23.61 22.29
N SER A 261 16.71 -22.62 21.95
CA SER A 261 16.96 -21.44 22.79
C SER A 261 16.54 -20.21 22.05
N PHE A 262 15.64 -19.43 22.62
CA PHE A 262 15.13 -18.22 22.00
C PHE A 262 15.97 -17.00 22.35
N THR A 263 16.29 -16.19 21.35
CA THR A 263 16.85 -14.86 21.55
C THR A 263 15.71 -13.87 21.75
N TYR A 264 15.72 -13.12 22.85
CA TYR A 264 14.74 -12.06 23.05
C TYR A 264 15.01 -10.89 22.10
N ASN A 265 14.02 -10.59 21.28
CA ASN A 265 13.99 -9.42 20.46
C ASN A 265 12.89 -8.48 21.02
N ALA A 266 13.27 -7.38 21.63
CA ALA A 266 12.30 -6.40 22.07
C ALA A 266 11.41 -6.00 20.87
N SER A 267 10.10 -5.90 21.09
CA SER A 267 9.17 -5.48 20.06
C SER A 267 9.63 -4.16 19.45
N SER A 268 9.75 -4.12 18.13
CA SER A 268 9.98 -2.87 17.41
C SER A 268 8.71 -2.00 17.34
N GLU A 269 7.58 -2.53 17.78
CA GLU A 269 6.32 -1.79 17.82
C GLU A 269 6.29 -0.78 18.94
N TYR A 270 5.78 0.39 18.60
CA TYR A 270 5.57 1.45 19.57
C TYR A 270 4.23 1.25 20.26
N LYS A 271 4.22 1.26 21.60
CA LYS A 271 3.02 1.28 22.43
C LYS A 271 2.61 2.73 22.72
N PRO A 272 1.32 3.04 22.84
CA PRO A 272 0.91 4.38 23.27
C PRO A 272 1.45 4.69 24.68
N PHE A 273 1.74 5.95 24.95
CA PHE A 273 1.94 6.39 26.34
C PHE A 273 0.64 6.28 27.11
N THR A 274 0.73 5.92 28.39
CA THR A 274 -0.42 5.79 29.29
C THR A 274 -0.50 6.92 30.32
N GLU A 275 0.48 7.84 30.33
CA GLU A 275 0.57 8.97 31.25
C GLU A 275 1.14 10.21 30.55
N ASP A 276 0.84 11.39 31.12
CA ASP A 276 1.32 12.67 30.60
C ASP A 276 2.85 12.70 30.54
N GLN A 277 3.40 13.32 29.50
CA GLN A 277 4.84 13.42 29.28
C GLN A 277 5.31 14.87 29.45
N ASN A 278 6.41 15.04 30.18
CA ASN A 278 7.08 16.32 30.37
C ASN A 278 8.57 16.14 30.04
N VAL A 279 9.01 16.70 28.91
CA VAL A 279 10.33 16.41 28.32
C VAL A 279 11.08 17.70 28.04
N THR A 280 12.34 17.79 28.53
CA THR A 280 13.27 18.81 28.10
C THR A 280 14.30 18.18 27.16
N PHE A 281 14.39 18.69 25.95
CA PHE A 281 15.34 18.22 24.96
C PHE A 281 16.69 18.92 25.06
N GLU A 282 17.75 18.19 24.77
CA GLU A 282 19.15 18.65 24.86
C GLU A 282 19.75 18.93 23.49
N ARG A 283 19.25 18.28 22.43
CA ARG A 283 19.81 18.34 21.07
C ARG A 283 18.71 18.56 20.04
N GLU A 284 19.10 19.28 19.00
CA GLU A 284 18.24 19.58 17.85
C GLU A 284 19.00 19.29 16.56
N GLN A 285 18.28 18.85 15.57
CA GLN A 285 18.68 18.81 14.17
C GLN A 285 17.47 19.15 13.32
N GLY A 286 17.62 20.03 12.35
CA GLY A 286 16.50 20.41 11.51
C GLY A 286 16.85 20.53 10.04
N ARG A 287 15.80 20.56 9.22
CA ARG A 287 15.87 20.71 7.77
C ARG A 287 14.87 21.78 7.32
N TYR A 288 15.28 22.55 6.34
CA TYR A 288 14.46 23.59 5.72
C TYR A 288 14.41 23.37 4.20
N TRP A 289 13.19 23.24 3.68
CA TRP A 289 12.95 23.09 2.24
C TRP A 289 12.31 24.32 1.60
N GLY A 290 11.99 25.36 2.41
CA GLY A 290 11.38 26.58 1.93
C GLY A 290 10.04 26.33 1.22
N ASN A 291 9.73 27.15 0.24
CA ASN A 291 8.49 27.04 -0.56
C ASN A 291 8.63 26.07 -1.74
N TRP A 292 9.58 25.14 -1.70
CA TRP A 292 9.86 24.25 -2.83
C TRP A 292 8.62 23.51 -3.32
N PHE A 293 7.82 23.00 -2.41
CA PHE A 293 6.63 22.22 -2.71
C PHE A 293 5.31 22.92 -2.36
N LEU A 294 5.37 24.09 -1.69
CA LEU A 294 4.22 24.73 -1.07
C LEU A 294 3.99 26.14 -1.59
N PRO A 295 2.74 26.46 -1.98
CA PRO A 295 2.43 27.78 -2.50
C PRO A 295 2.31 28.87 -1.42
N HIS A 296 1.94 28.53 -0.18
CA HIS A 296 1.54 29.50 0.84
C HIS A 296 2.49 29.64 2.01
N SER A 297 3.41 28.69 2.17
CA SER A 297 4.31 28.64 3.34
C SER A 297 5.66 28.05 2.97
N ASP A 298 6.62 28.23 3.83
CA ASP A 298 7.89 27.51 3.80
C ASP A 298 7.78 26.28 4.70
N ASP A 299 8.29 25.16 4.20
CA ASP A 299 8.32 23.86 4.85
C ASP A 299 9.63 23.66 5.61
N PHE A 300 9.53 23.23 6.84
CA PHE A 300 10.68 22.82 7.63
C PHE A 300 10.32 21.70 8.60
N ALA A 301 11.30 20.93 9.02
CA ALA A 301 11.12 19.94 10.05
C ALA A 301 12.24 20.03 11.09
N MET A 302 11.87 19.82 12.35
CA MET A 302 12.79 19.74 13.48
C MET A 302 12.74 18.36 14.12
N HIS A 303 13.91 17.93 14.57
CA HIS A 303 14.12 16.69 15.28
C HIS A 303 14.76 17.03 16.61
N PHE A 304 14.08 16.75 17.70
CA PHE A 304 14.60 16.95 19.06
C PHE A 304 14.84 15.61 19.73
N PHE A 305 15.93 15.49 20.50
CA PHE A 305 16.26 14.23 21.14
C PHE A 305 17.08 14.40 22.42
N THR A 306 16.89 13.47 23.38
CA THR A 306 17.69 13.34 24.60
C THR A 306 18.57 12.09 24.57
N GLY A 307 18.16 11.05 23.84
CA GLY A 307 18.78 9.76 23.81
C GLY A 307 19.92 9.59 22.80
N SER A 308 20.33 8.35 22.61
CA SER A 308 21.38 7.96 21.68
C SER A 308 20.83 7.37 20.39
N PHE A 309 21.67 7.35 19.36
CA PHE A 309 21.40 6.72 18.06
C PHE A 309 22.56 5.81 17.74
N ASP A 310 22.28 4.69 17.09
CA ASP A 310 23.30 3.80 16.56
C ASP A 310 23.96 4.36 15.29
N GLN A 311 24.90 3.60 14.73
CA GLN A 311 25.62 3.99 13.51
C GLN A 311 24.74 4.08 12.28
N THR A 312 23.54 3.46 12.31
CA THR A 312 22.55 3.52 11.22
C THR A 312 21.58 4.68 11.36
N GLY A 313 21.65 5.44 12.45
CA GLY A 313 20.75 6.54 12.77
C GLY A 313 19.43 6.08 13.41
N THR A 314 19.38 4.85 13.92
CA THR A 314 18.22 4.34 14.66
C THR A 314 18.34 4.74 16.14
N GLN A 315 17.24 5.28 16.71
CA GLN A 315 17.16 5.61 18.13
C GLN A 315 17.34 4.35 18.98
N THR A 316 18.23 4.41 19.97
CA THR A 316 18.52 3.29 20.88
C THR A 316 18.00 3.51 22.29
N ASP A 317 17.84 4.76 22.72
CA ASP A 317 17.30 5.13 24.03
C ASP A 317 16.70 6.54 24.04
N GLY A 318 16.13 6.94 25.18
CA GLY A 318 15.67 8.30 25.45
C GLY A 318 14.46 8.73 24.65
N TYR A 319 14.24 10.04 24.58
CA TYR A 319 13.13 10.65 23.85
C TYR A 319 13.58 11.19 22.50
N TYR A 320 12.67 11.10 21.53
CA TYR A 320 12.79 11.74 20.23
C TYR A 320 11.46 12.37 19.84
N MET A 321 11.47 13.61 19.34
CA MET A 321 10.30 14.30 18.81
C MET A 321 10.56 14.75 17.38
N TYR A 322 9.63 14.50 16.51
CA TYR A 322 9.59 14.98 15.13
C TYR A 322 8.51 16.03 14.98
N ILE A 323 8.84 17.17 14.39
CA ILE A 323 7.92 18.30 14.19
C ILE A 323 8.04 18.80 12.75
N PRO A 324 7.15 18.42 11.84
CA PRO A 324 6.98 19.06 10.55
C PRO A 324 6.11 20.31 10.74
N ALA A 325 6.60 21.45 10.29
CA ALA A 325 5.93 22.72 10.51
C ALA A 325 6.09 23.68 9.32
N TYR A 326 5.23 24.68 9.29
CA TYR A 326 5.09 25.61 8.17
C TYR A 326 5.16 27.04 8.66
N MET A 327 6.04 27.84 8.07
CA MET A 327 6.24 29.24 8.45
C MET A 327 5.98 30.20 7.29
N PRO A 328 5.87 31.54 7.53
CA PRO A 328 5.83 32.53 6.47
C PRO A 328 7.02 32.38 5.52
N LYS A 329 6.78 32.55 4.22
CA LYS A 329 7.82 32.50 3.20
C LYS A 329 8.92 33.52 3.47
N LEU A 330 10.17 33.09 3.36
CA LEU A 330 11.32 33.97 3.45
C LEU A 330 11.42 34.86 2.20
N ALA A 331 11.91 36.09 2.39
CA ALA A 331 12.16 37.00 1.26
C ALA A 331 13.41 36.61 0.45
N ASP A 332 14.34 35.90 1.06
CA ASP A 332 15.60 35.43 0.44
C ASP A 332 15.88 33.99 0.90
N TYR A 333 16.03 33.07 -0.04
CA TYR A 333 16.32 31.66 0.22
C TYR A 333 17.83 31.33 0.27
N ASN A 334 18.71 32.28 -0.03
CA ASN A 334 20.16 32.10 0.07
C ASN A 334 20.68 32.22 1.53
N ILE A 335 19.78 32.19 2.51
CA ILE A 335 20.13 32.24 3.93
C ILE A 335 20.82 30.94 4.35
N LYS A 336 21.99 31.03 4.97
CA LYS A 336 22.78 29.86 5.33
C LYS A 336 22.12 29.00 6.42
N ASN A 337 21.54 29.64 7.43
CA ASN A 337 20.89 28.99 8.57
C ASN A 337 19.51 29.62 8.76
N PRO A 338 18.49 29.16 8.04
CA PRO A 338 17.12 29.63 8.27
C PRO A 338 16.68 29.23 9.69
N LEU A 339 15.88 30.07 10.29
CA LEU A 339 15.33 29.85 11.63
C LEU A 339 13.81 29.75 11.55
N PRO A 340 13.17 28.91 12.37
CA PRO A 340 11.73 28.94 12.54
C PRO A 340 11.25 30.33 12.89
N ALA A 341 10.21 30.82 12.23
CA ALA A 341 9.64 32.12 12.52
C ALA A 341 9.08 32.17 13.95
N GLU A 342 9.34 33.27 14.68
CA GLU A 342 8.78 33.49 16.00
C GLU A 342 7.25 33.55 15.94
N GLY A 343 6.56 32.83 16.83
CA GLY A 343 5.11 32.81 16.87
C GLY A 343 4.53 31.57 17.51
N THR A 344 3.21 31.48 17.47
CA THR A 344 2.48 30.29 17.91
C THR A 344 1.95 29.54 16.70
N TYR A 345 2.36 28.29 16.58
CA TYR A 345 1.94 27.35 15.55
C TYR A 345 0.82 26.47 16.11
N THR A 346 -0.25 26.31 15.35
CA THR A 346 -1.36 25.44 15.75
C THR A 346 -1.15 24.04 15.18
N ILE A 347 -1.32 23.01 16.00
CA ILE A 347 -1.35 21.63 15.52
C ILE A 347 -2.67 21.43 14.78
N THR A 348 -2.58 21.16 13.48
CA THR A 348 -3.69 21.21 12.54
C THR A 348 -3.90 19.83 11.92
N ALA A 349 -5.17 19.43 11.85
CA ALA A 349 -5.58 18.19 11.20
C ALA A 349 -5.06 18.07 9.77
N ALA A 350 -4.82 16.84 9.35
CA ALA A 350 -4.34 16.54 8.01
C ALA A 350 -5.18 17.23 6.93
N LYS A 351 -4.51 17.95 6.04
CA LYS A 351 -5.17 18.65 4.94
C LYS A 351 -5.59 17.69 3.84
N SER A 352 -6.65 18.01 3.13
CA SER A 352 -7.10 17.28 1.93
C SER A 352 -6.05 17.26 0.80
N SER A 353 -5.15 18.25 0.82
CA SER A 353 -3.98 18.35 -0.06
C SER A 353 -2.77 18.80 0.75
N GLN A 354 -1.63 18.17 0.52
CA GLN A 354 -0.35 18.59 1.08
C GLN A 354 0.03 20.03 0.69
N LEU A 355 -0.57 20.57 -0.36
CA LEU A 355 -0.35 21.94 -0.83
C LEU A 355 -1.08 23.00 -0.01
N ASN A 356 -1.99 22.61 0.87
CA ASN A 356 -2.85 23.51 1.62
C ASN A 356 -2.31 23.94 2.98
N TRP A 357 -1.05 23.61 3.28
CA TRP A 357 -0.40 24.04 4.53
C TRP A 357 -0.17 25.54 4.55
N CYS A 358 -0.57 26.16 5.65
CA CYS A 358 -0.49 27.59 5.86
C CYS A 358 0.60 27.95 6.89
N PRO A 359 1.11 29.20 6.89
CA PRO A 359 2.03 29.65 7.92
C PRO A 359 1.48 29.48 9.33
N PHE A 360 2.35 29.10 10.26
CA PHE A 360 2.06 28.85 11.67
C PHE A 360 1.14 27.64 11.90
N GLU A 361 1.29 26.62 11.07
CA GLU A 361 0.69 25.31 11.27
C GLU A 361 1.77 24.26 11.51
N VAL A 362 1.41 23.22 12.29
CA VAL A 362 2.14 21.97 12.48
C VAL A 362 1.21 20.84 12.06
N GLU A 363 1.72 19.87 11.33
CA GLU A 363 0.92 18.71 10.94
C GLU A 363 0.62 17.81 12.14
N GLU A 364 -0.66 17.45 12.37
CA GLU A 364 -1.06 16.50 13.41
C GLU A 364 -0.38 15.13 13.24
N GLY A 365 -0.07 14.49 14.36
CA GLY A 365 0.49 13.15 14.40
C GLY A 365 -0.53 12.10 13.95
N ARG A 366 -0.13 11.24 13.01
CA ARG A 366 -1.00 10.16 12.53
C ARG A 366 -0.19 8.97 12.01
N VAL A 367 -0.88 7.84 11.94
CA VAL A 367 -0.37 6.63 11.29
C VAL A 367 -0.73 6.64 9.81
N ILE A 368 0.22 6.31 8.97
CA ILE A 368 -0.03 6.04 7.55
C ILE A 368 0.49 4.65 7.18
N SER A 369 -0.26 3.93 6.36
CA SER A 369 0.16 2.64 5.81
C SER A 369 0.62 2.83 4.38
N LEU A 370 1.88 2.54 4.11
CA LEU A 370 2.48 2.58 2.78
C LEU A 370 3.10 1.21 2.49
N PHE A 371 2.66 0.55 1.39
CA PHE A 371 3.24 -0.72 0.93
C PHE A 371 3.40 -1.78 2.04
N GLU A 372 2.32 -2.02 2.80
CA GLU A 372 2.24 -2.99 3.91
C GLU A 372 3.08 -2.62 5.16
N SER A 373 3.81 -1.50 5.13
CA SER A 373 4.49 -0.98 6.30
C SER A 373 3.69 0.14 6.98
N THR A 374 3.73 0.14 8.30
CA THR A 374 3.17 1.23 9.12
C THR A 374 4.26 2.26 9.35
N THR A 375 3.96 3.52 9.07
CA THR A 375 4.86 4.63 9.35
C THR A 375 4.10 5.77 10.04
N TYR A 376 4.83 6.64 10.72
CA TYR A 376 4.28 7.78 11.43
C TYR A 376 4.59 9.06 10.67
N THR A 377 3.64 9.97 10.63
CA THR A 377 3.81 11.30 10.03
C THR A 377 3.18 12.37 10.91
N GLY A 378 3.46 13.64 10.63
CA GLY A 378 3.05 14.73 11.50
C GLY A 378 3.88 14.78 12.78
N ILE A 379 3.43 15.54 13.77
CA ILE A 379 4.14 15.70 15.04
C ILE A 379 3.94 14.48 15.94
N TYR A 380 5.04 13.87 16.39
CA TYR A 380 4.99 12.77 17.35
C TYR A 380 6.18 12.78 18.30
N LEU A 381 5.96 12.19 19.48
CA LEU A 381 6.97 11.93 20.49
C LEU A 381 7.18 10.42 20.62
N THR A 382 8.42 9.96 20.60
CA THR A 382 8.78 8.58 20.93
C THR A 382 9.71 8.52 22.15
N ARG A 383 9.67 7.38 22.85
CA ARG A 383 10.65 7.03 23.88
C ARG A 383 11.05 5.56 23.71
N ILE A 384 12.34 5.32 23.86
CA ILE A 384 12.87 3.98 24.02
C ILE A 384 13.44 3.86 25.43
N ASP A 385 12.99 2.86 26.16
CA ASP A 385 13.51 2.53 27.48
C ASP A 385 14.79 1.72 27.32
N ALA A 386 15.91 2.28 27.77
CA ALA A 386 17.23 1.67 27.59
C ALA A 386 17.38 0.32 28.32
N ALA A 387 16.65 0.10 29.41
CA ALA A 387 16.76 -1.11 30.21
C ALA A 387 15.95 -2.28 29.61
N THR A 388 14.81 -1.97 29.01
CA THR A 388 13.85 -2.98 28.52
C THR A 388 13.73 -3.01 27.00
N GLY A 389 14.29 -2.04 26.27
CA GLY A 389 14.11 -1.87 24.83
C GLY A 389 12.69 -1.50 24.40
N LYS A 390 11.74 -1.38 25.35
CA LYS A 390 10.34 -1.05 25.05
C LYS A 390 10.22 0.33 24.43
N ARG A 391 9.35 0.42 23.41
CA ARG A 391 9.13 1.61 22.60
C ARG A 391 7.75 2.19 22.88
N TYR A 392 7.71 3.52 23.05
CA TYR A 392 6.48 4.25 23.30
C TYR A 392 6.32 5.39 22.32
N ILE A 393 5.08 5.72 21.94
CA ILE A 393 4.75 6.80 21.02
C ILE A 393 3.53 7.58 21.48
N ALA A 394 3.58 8.91 21.30
CA ALA A 394 2.43 9.79 21.31
C ALA A 394 2.29 10.45 19.95
N LEU A 395 1.17 10.21 19.27
CA LEU A 395 0.75 10.97 18.11
C LEU A 395 0.00 12.19 18.61
N ILE A 396 0.55 13.38 18.41
CA ILE A 396 0.00 14.61 18.96
C ILE A 396 -1.01 15.17 17.95
N THR A 397 -2.29 15.19 18.32
CA THR A 397 -3.39 15.51 17.40
C THR A 397 -3.95 16.91 17.61
N SER A 398 -3.64 17.54 18.74
CA SER A 398 -4.10 18.90 19.06
C SER A 398 -3.11 19.64 19.96
N GLY A 399 -3.21 20.96 19.98
CA GLY A 399 -2.36 21.82 20.81
C GLY A 399 -1.61 22.86 20.00
N THR A 400 -0.48 23.33 20.55
CA THR A 400 0.34 24.39 19.96
C THR A 400 1.83 24.11 20.10
N MET A 401 2.60 24.63 19.16
CA MET A 401 4.03 24.85 19.28
C MET A 401 4.30 26.35 19.35
N THR A 402 5.07 26.80 20.32
CA THR A 402 5.48 28.21 20.45
C THR A 402 6.97 28.33 20.20
N VAL A 403 7.35 29.26 19.33
CA VAL A 403 8.74 29.64 19.05
C VAL A 403 8.97 31.03 19.58
N LYS A 404 9.98 31.20 20.44
CA LYS A 404 10.41 32.48 20.99
C LYS A 404 11.90 32.67 20.77
N ASN A 405 12.28 33.81 20.23
CA ASN A 405 13.68 34.18 20.06
C ASN A 405 14.26 34.77 21.36
N HIS A 406 15.50 34.42 21.70
CA HIS A 406 16.23 35.01 22.79
C HIS A 406 17.73 34.96 22.52
N GLY A 407 18.46 36.07 22.80
CA GLY A 407 19.92 36.11 22.64
C GLY A 407 20.38 35.48 21.33
N ASN A 408 21.13 34.37 21.42
CA ASN A 408 21.65 33.64 20.27
C ASN A 408 20.86 32.33 20.00
N GLY A 409 19.70 32.12 20.62
CA GLY A 409 18.93 30.89 20.52
C GLY A 409 17.44 31.10 20.42
N GLN A 410 16.73 29.99 20.49
CA GLN A 410 15.27 29.93 20.49
C GLN A 410 14.78 29.00 21.59
N THR A 411 13.70 29.38 22.26
CA THR A 411 12.91 28.45 23.07
C THR A 411 11.75 27.93 22.21
N ILE A 412 11.68 26.62 22.04
CA ILE A 412 10.59 25.95 21.35
C ILE A 412 9.85 25.13 22.38
N THR A 413 8.54 25.40 22.53
CA THR A 413 7.68 24.71 23.49
C THR A 413 6.51 24.09 22.73
N VAL A 414 6.28 22.80 22.94
CA VAL A 414 5.11 22.07 22.45
C VAL A 414 4.20 21.76 23.64
N ASP A 415 2.98 22.27 23.59
CA ASP A 415 1.89 21.94 24.50
C ASP A 415 0.81 21.23 23.70
N GLY A 416 0.86 19.91 23.69
CA GLY A 416 0.03 19.08 22.83
C GLY A 416 -0.75 18.01 23.59
N GLN A 417 -1.66 17.36 22.88
CA GLN A 417 -2.47 16.28 23.41
C GLN A 417 -2.72 15.24 22.32
N THR A 418 -2.73 13.96 22.71
CA THR A 418 -3.15 12.84 21.87
C THR A 418 -4.68 12.68 21.86
N ASP A 419 -5.23 11.87 20.95
CA ASP A 419 -6.67 11.55 20.93
C ASP A 419 -7.15 10.89 22.21
N ASP A 420 -6.28 10.11 22.88
CA ASP A 420 -6.58 9.46 24.17
C ASP A 420 -6.48 10.40 25.37
N GLY A 421 -6.15 11.66 25.14
CA GLY A 421 -6.10 12.70 26.17
C GLY A 421 -4.77 12.81 26.91
N ILE A 422 -3.73 12.08 26.52
CA ILE A 422 -2.38 12.19 27.09
C ILE A 422 -1.78 13.54 26.71
N LYS A 423 -1.34 14.31 27.71
CA LYS A 423 -0.72 15.61 27.52
C LYS A 423 0.77 15.48 27.30
N ILE A 424 1.27 16.24 26.35
CA ILE A 424 2.68 16.33 26.04
C ILE A 424 3.13 17.77 26.24
N HIS A 425 4.01 17.97 27.22
CA HIS A 425 4.74 19.22 27.40
C HIS A 425 6.20 18.98 27.07
N ALA A 426 6.69 19.58 25.98
CA ALA A 426 8.05 19.37 25.51
C ALA A 426 8.73 20.71 25.26
N VAL A 427 9.95 20.86 25.75
CA VAL A 427 10.72 22.11 25.67
C VAL A 427 12.10 21.84 25.11
N TYR A 428 12.52 22.66 24.16
CA TYR A 428 13.90 22.82 23.75
C TYR A 428 14.31 24.27 23.93
N ASP A 429 15.46 24.49 24.53
CA ASP A 429 16.05 25.84 24.72
C ASP A 429 17.49 25.79 24.24
N GLY A 430 17.78 26.42 23.11
CA GLY A 430 19.12 26.37 22.55
C GLY A 430 19.21 27.00 21.15
N THR A 431 20.33 26.74 20.49
CA THR A 431 20.53 27.19 19.11
C THR A 431 19.83 26.19 18.16
N VAL A 432 18.90 26.68 17.35
CA VAL A 432 18.29 25.91 16.29
C VAL A 432 19.14 26.04 15.02
N ALA A 433 19.44 24.93 14.35
CA ALA A 433 20.27 24.88 13.15
C ALA A 433 19.57 24.10 12.05
N LEU A 434 18.72 24.77 11.27
CA LEU A 434 18.09 24.15 10.12
C LEU A 434 19.09 24.09 8.95
N THR A 435 19.36 22.88 8.44
CA THR A 435 20.10 22.71 7.19
C THR A 435 19.25 23.20 6.03
N ASN A 436 19.73 24.18 5.28
CA ASN A 436 19.01 24.72 4.14
C ASN A 436 19.19 23.83 2.90
N TYR A 437 18.08 23.27 2.39
CA TYR A 437 17.99 22.55 1.11
C TYR A 437 17.35 23.39 0.01
N CYS A 438 17.03 24.67 0.28
CA CYS A 438 16.36 25.56 -0.63
C CYS A 438 17.17 26.84 -0.76
N ASP A 439 17.85 27.03 -1.89
CA ASP A 439 18.48 28.30 -2.28
C ASP A 439 17.82 28.86 -3.54
N ASN A 440 18.11 30.12 -3.87
CA ASN A 440 17.48 30.79 -5.02
C ASN A 440 17.83 30.12 -6.36
N ASP A 441 18.96 29.44 -6.47
CA ASP A 441 19.41 28.81 -7.72
C ASP A 441 18.78 27.42 -7.93
N THR A 442 18.53 26.69 -6.84
CA THR A 442 17.95 25.36 -6.87
C THR A 442 16.44 25.33 -6.61
N ASN A 443 15.90 26.37 -5.94
CA ASN A 443 14.48 26.49 -5.66
C ASN A 443 13.68 26.58 -7.00
N PRO A 444 12.86 25.59 -7.35
CA PRO A 444 12.12 25.60 -8.61
C PRO A 444 11.09 26.75 -8.70
N GLN A 445 10.71 27.33 -7.58
CA GLN A 445 9.77 28.46 -7.54
C GLN A 445 10.43 29.80 -7.93
N THR A 446 11.74 29.88 -7.89
CA THR A 446 12.54 31.06 -8.28
C THR A 446 13.34 30.81 -9.54
N ALA A 447 14.10 29.72 -9.61
CA ALA A 447 15.07 29.43 -10.68
C ALA A 447 14.43 29.15 -12.07
N LYS A 448 13.16 28.74 -12.11
CA LYS A 448 12.46 28.36 -13.36
C LYS A 448 11.41 29.37 -13.82
N ARG A 449 11.32 30.52 -13.21
CA ARG A 449 10.43 31.59 -13.70
C ARG A 449 11.05 32.36 -14.86
N PRO A 450 10.26 32.89 -15.79
CA PRO A 450 8.79 32.83 -15.83
C PRO A 450 8.28 31.44 -16.25
N TRP A 451 7.13 31.03 -15.70
CA TRP A 451 6.44 29.79 -16.13
C TRP A 451 5.52 30.02 -17.33
N SER A 452 5.25 31.28 -17.64
CA SER A 452 4.45 31.64 -18.80
C SER A 452 5.10 31.18 -20.10
N ALA A 453 4.30 30.52 -20.93
CA ALA A 453 4.64 30.12 -22.29
C ALA A 453 3.91 30.94 -23.34
N ILE A 454 3.34 32.10 -22.99
CA ILE A 454 2.85 33.09 -23.95
C ILE A 454 3.94 34.15 -24.21
N ASP A 455 3.92 34.74 -25.40
CA ASP A 455 4.91 35.68 -25.92
C ASP A 455 4.38 37.09 -26.15
N SER A 456 3.10 37.31 -25.84
CA SER A 456 2.40 38.56 -26.08
C SER A 456 1.12 38.67 -25.23
N ASP A 457 0.58 39.89 -25.16
CA ASP A 457 -0.71 40.15 -24.52
C ASP A 457 -1.84 39.30 -25.11
N VAL A 458 -2.72 38.81 -24.24
CA VAL A 458 -3.89 38.01 -24.61
C VAL A 458 -5.17 38.78 -24.41
N SER A 459 -5.95 38.86 -25.47
CA SER A 459 -7.36 39.23 -25.39
C SER A 459 -8.22 37.98 -25.39
N LEU A 460 -8.83 37.67 -24.22
CA LEU A 460 -9.61 36.45 -24.05
C LEU A 460 -10.79 36.41 -25.02
N ASN A 461 -10.95 35.28 -25.69
CA ASN A 461 -12.02 35.05 -26.65
C ASN A 461 -12.83 33.81 -26.25
N PHE A 462 -14.08 34.05 -25.86
CA PHE A 462 -15.03 33.01 -25.49
C PHE A 462 -16.17 32.96 -26.51
N ASN A 463 -16.46 31.76 -27.00
CA ASN A 463 -17.52 31.56 -27.98
C ASN A 463 -18.89 31.29 -27.32
N SER A 464 -19.95 31.13 -28.12
CA SER A 464 -21.33 30.92 -27.63
C SER A 464 -21.53 29.57 -26.92
N THR A 465 -20.59 28.63 -27.04
CA THR A 465 -20.63 27.31 -26.35
C THR A 465 -19.83 27.29 -25.06
N THR A 466 -19.08 28.36 -24.77
CA THR A 466 -18.33 28.49 -23.53
C THR A 466 -19.28 28.51 -22.32
N THR A 467 -18.93 27.77 -21.29
CA THR A 467 -19.63 27.70 -20.01
C THR A 467 -18.68 27.86 -18.85
N ALA A 468 -19.19 28.26 -17.70
CA ALA A 468 -18.46 28.27 -16.45
C ALA A 468 -18.96 27.14 -15.54
N SER A 469 -18.03 26.42 -14.93
CA SER A 469 -18.28 25.48 -13.85
C SER A 469 -17.65 26.01 -12.57
N VAL A 470 -18.42 26.06 -11.50
CA VAL A 470 -17.99 26.58 -10.19
C VAL A 470 -18.16 25.47 -9.15
N PHE A 471 -17.10 25.13 -8.47
CA PHE A 471 -17.08 24.06 -7.48
C PHE A 471 -16.88 24.65 -6.09
N TYR A 472 -17.86 24.46 -5.21
CA TYR A 472 -17.77 24.79 -3.80
C TYR A 472 -16.93 23.75 -3.08
N MET A 473 -15.74 24.16 -2.59
CA MET A 473 -14.76 23.28 -1.94
C MET A 473 -14.86 23.30 -0.41
N GLY A 474 -15.65 24.23 0.17
CA GLY A 474 -15.70 24.42 1.62
C GLY A 474 -14.42 25.04 2.18
N GLU A 475 -14.18 24.85 3.46
CA GLU A 475 -12.96 25.33 4.17
C GLU A 475 -11.75 24.39 3.93
N ASP A 476 -11.46 24.08 2.69
CA ASP A 476 -10.43 23.09 2.32
C ASP A 476 -9.00 23.61 2.54
N LEU A 477 -8.77 24.90 2.33
CA LEU A 477 -7.45 25.52 2.43
C LEU A 477 -7.19 26.05 3.84
N LYS A 478 -8.08 26.85 4.38
CA LYS A 478 -7.90 27.50 5.68
C LYS A 478 -9.25 27.67 6.38
N LYS A 479 -9.27 27.42 7.70
CA LYS A 479 -10.45 27.66 8.53
C LYS A 479 -10.91 29.13 8.43
N GLY A 480 -12.21 29.35 8.26
CA GLY A 480 -12.80 30.68 8.08
C GLY A 480 -12.80 31.19 6.64
N LEU A 481 -12.22 30.45 5.70
CA LEU A 481 -12.23 30.75 4.27
C LEU A 481 -12.80 29.61 3.45
N THR A 482 -13.78 29.93 2.62
CA THR A 482 -14.31 29.02 1.61
C THR A 482 -13.49 29.14 0.32
N SER A 483 -13.06 28.01 -0.22
CA SER A 483 -12.39 27.93 -1.53
C SER A 483 -13.38 27.55 -2.63
N TRP A 484 -13.24 28.20 -3.78
CA TRP A 484 -14.04 28.00 -5.00
C TRP A 484 -13.12 27.73 -6.18
N LEU A 485 -13.23 26.56 -6.79
CA LEU A 485 -12.57 26.30 -8.07
C LEU A 485 -13.52 26.71 -9.21
N VAL A 486 -13.08 27.64 -10.05
CA VAL A 486 -13.81 28.09 -11.24
C VAL A 486 -13.11 27.64 -12.50
N MET A 487 -13.84 27.10 -13.44
CA MET A 487 -13.37 26.67 -14.75
C MET A 487 -14.26 27.28 -15.84
N ILE A 488 -13.65 28.02 -16.79
CA ILE A 488 -14.34 28.60 -17.94
C ILE A 488 -13.74 27.98 -19.20
N ALA A 489 -14.54 27.25 -19.94
CA ALA A 489 -14.12 26.56 -21.15
C ALA A 489 -15.30 26.26 -22.08
N ALA A 490 -15.02 26.07 -23.37
CA ALA A 490 -15.95 25.50 -24.33
C ALA A 490 -15.89 23.93 -24.31
N ASP A 491 -16.96 23.28 -24.78
CA ASP A 491 -17.02 21.86 -25.02
C ASP A 491 -17.34 21.58 -26.51
N PRO A 492 -16.41 20.99 -27.30
CA PRO A 492 -15.05 20.54 -26.93
C PRO A 492 -14.10 21.70 -26.64
N LEU A 493 -13.10 21.47 -25.78
CA LEU A 493 -12.07 22.45 -25.43
C LEU A 493 -11.26 22.83 -26.67
N LYS A 494 -11.53 23.99 -27.27
CA LYS A 494 -10.87 24.49 -28.49
C LYS A 494 -10.50 25.96 -28.45
N ASP A 495 -10.97 26.68 -27.43
CA ASP A 495 -10.78 28.12 -27.29
C ASP A 495 -9.97 28.43 -26.03
N ASP A 496 -10.02 29.69 -25.60
CA ASP A 496 -9.41 30.11 -24.36
C ASP A 496 -10.00 29.35 -23.16
N TYR A 497 -9.14 28.95 -22.27
CA TYR A 497 -9.46 28.26 -21.02
C TYR A 497 -8.95 29.06 -19.84
N ILE A 498 -9.80 29.25 -18.83
CA ILE A 498 -9.41 29.84 -17.55
C ILE A 498 -9.76 28.86 -16.44
N THR A 499 -8.81 28.60 -15.57
CA THR A 499 -9.06 28.04 -14.24
C THR A 499 -8.66 29.07 -13.20
N MET A 500 -9.37 29.14 -12.06
CA MET A 500 -8.99 29.99 -10.94
C MET A 500 -9.50 29.42 -9.63
N GLU A 501 -8.79 29.72 -8.57
CA GLU A 501 -9.25 29.45 -7.21
C GLU A 501 -9.48 30.75 -6.47
N LEU A 502 -10.71 30.90 -5.97
CA LEU A 502 -11.18 32.10 -5.28
C LEU A 502 -11.41 31.77 -3.81
N LEU A 503 -11.16 32.74 -2.94
CA LEU A 503 -11.42 32.65 -1.52
C LEU A 503 -12.52 33.64 -1.13
N THR A 504 -13.50 33.16 -0.35
CA THR A 504 -14.50 34.01 0.29
C THR A 504 -14.54 33.76 1.78
N PRO A 505 -15.00 34.69 2.63
CA PRO A 505 -15.25 34.39 4.04
C PRO A 505 -16.27 33.24 4.16
N SER A 506 -16.03 32.29 5.05
CA SER A 506 -16.97 31.17 5.28
C SER A 506 -18.33 31.63 5.80
N SER A 507 -18.36 32.82 6.44
CA SER A 507 -19.60 33.46 6.87
C SER A 507 -20.60 33.77 5.73
N ASP A 508 -20.11 33.84 4.47
CA ASP A 508 -20.97 34.07 3.31
C ASP A 508 -21.71 32.79 2.88
N GLY A 509 -21.36 31.66 3.47
CA GLY A 509 -21.91 30.35 3.14
C GLY A 509 -21.53 29.87 1.73
N ALA A 510 -22.33 28.97 1.17
CA ALA A 510 -22.10 28.40 -0.16
C ALA A 510 -22.60 29.31 -1.29
N LYS A 511 -22.13 30.55 -1.33
CA LYS A 511 -22.51 31.56 -2.34
C LYS A 511 -21.26 32.24 -2.89
N LEU A 512 -21.09 32.21 -4.21
CA LEU A 512 -20.07 33.01 -4.88
C LEU A 512 -20.66 34.42 -5.11
N LEU A 513 -20.21 35.39 -4.32
CA LEU A 513 -20.74 36.74 -4.32
C LEU A 513 -20.13 37.61 -5.44
N SER A 514 -20.91 38.58 -5.89
CA SER A 514 -20.43 39.66 -6.77
C SER A 514 -19.41 40.50 -6.02
N HIS A 515 -18.15 40.45 -6.46
CA HIS A 515 -17.05 41.15 -5.81
C HIS A 515 -15.84 41.28 -6.73
N ASP A 516 -14.90 42.13 -6.37
CA ASP A 516 -13.55 42.17 -6.93
C ASP A 516 -12.67 41.19 -6.19
N TYR A 517 -11.98 40.32 -6.95
CA TYR A 517 -11.04 39.34 -6.43
C TYR A 517 -9.61 39.66 -6.92
N PRO A 518 -8.83 40.45 -6.19
CA PRO A 518 -7.44 40.71 -6.54
C PRO A 518 -6.61 39.41 -6.46
N LEU A 519 -5.74 39.23 -7.44
CA LEU A 519 -4.76 38.12 -7.43
C LEU A 519 -3.63 38.45 -6.47
N ASN A 520 -3.53 37.71 -5.38
CA ASN A 520 -2.42 37.80 -4.42
C ASN A 520 -2.32 36.50 -3.60
N GLU A 521 -1.18 36.33 -2.93
CA GLU A 521 -0.91 35.14 -2.12
C GLU A 521 -1.50 35.21 -0.70
N SER A 522 -2.16 36.30 -0.34
CA SER A 522 -2.77 36.44 0.98
C SER A 522 -3.99 35.53 1.12
N LEU A 523 -4.01 34.77 2.20
CA LEU A 523 -5.14 33.89 2.52
C LEU A 523 -6.20 34.69 3.28
N THR A 524 -6.91 35.56 2.53
CA THR A 524 -7.99 36.44 3.02
C THR A 524 -9.21 36.28 2.14
N GLY A 525 -10.40 36.68 2.64
CA GLY A 525 -11.63 36.67 1.86
C GLY A 525 -11.57 37.62 0.68
N TYR A 526 -12.31 37.31 -0.38
CA TYR A 526 -12.37 38.03 -1.67
C TYR A 526 -11.00 38.17 -2.34
N THR A 527 -10.29 37.04 -2.45
CA THR A 527 -8.99 36.95 -3.10
C THR A 527 -9.04 35.87 -4.18
N ALA A 528 -8.34 36.06 -5.29
CA ALA A 528 -7.99 35.02 -6.24
C ALA A 528 -6.55 34.56 -5.98
N LEU A 529 -6.32 33.26 -5.91
CA LEU A 529 -4.97 32.73 -5.71
C LEU A 529 -4.18 32.76 -7.03
N PRO A 530 -2.95 33.32 -7.04
CA PRO A 530 -2.10 33.31 -8.23
C PRO A 530 -1.77 31.90 -8.72
N GLY A 531 -1.58 31.76 -10.03
CA GLY A 531 -1.16 30.51 -10.63
C GLY A 531 0.13 29.97 -10.02
N TYR A 532 0.13 28.70 -9.65
CA TYR A 532 1.26 28.01 -9.04
C TYR A 532 1.61 26.76 -9.86
N HIS A 533 2.89 26.56 -10.11
CA HIS A 533 3.43 25.38 -10.80
C HIS A 533 4.09 24.45 -9.79
N ARG A 534 3.54 23.26 -9.63
CA ARG A 534 4.12 22.26 -8.71
C ARG A 534 5.35 21.61 -9.34
N TYR A 535 6.49 21.75 -8.68
CA TYR A 535 7.72 21.10 -9.09
C TYR A 535 7.62 19.56 -8.96
N GLY A 536 8.14 18.86 -9.98
CA GLY A 536 8.18 17.39 -10.01
C GLY A 536 6.87 16.69 -10.38
N GLY A 537 5.73 17.37 -10.36
CA GLY A 537 4.41 16.82 -10.69
C GLY A 537 3.86 17.24 -12.06
N GLY A 538 4.38 18.32 -12.65
CA GLY A 538 3.86 18.91 -13.87
C GLY A 538 2.45 19.53 -13.71
N ASP A 539 1.92 19.57 -12.48
CA ASP A 539 0.58 20.07 -12.19
C ASP A 539 0.60 21.59 -12.09
N VAL A 540 -0.38 22.24 -12.71
CA VAL A 540 -0.71 23.66 -12.49
C VAL A 540 -1.87 23.76 -11.52
N LEU A 541 -1.80 24.74 -10.63
CA LEU A 541 -2.78 24.96 -9.56
C LEU A 541 -3.24 26.42 -9.55
N TYR A 542 -4.45 26.65 -9.06
CA TYR A 542 -5.07 27.96 -8.87
C TYR A 542 -5.40 28.66 -10.20
N SER A 543 -4.86 29.88 -10.44
CA SER A 543 -5.34 30.72 -11.54
C SER A 543 -4.43 30.65 -12.76
N TRP A 544 -4.94 30.06 -13.84
CA TRP A 544 -4.21 29.85 -15.08
C TRP A 544 -5.05 30.16 -16.31
N TYR A 545 -4.38 30.66 -17.33
CA TYR A 545 -4.84 30.77 -18.71
C TYR A 545 -4.24 29.65 -19.54
N GLY A 546 -5.00 29.12 -20.49
CA GLY A 546 -4.51 28.18 -21.51
C GLY A 546 -5.21 28.40 -22.85
N ASP A 547 -4.42 28.41 -23.93
CA ASP A 547 -4.92 28.39 -25.31
C ASP A 547 -5.07 26.94 -25.78
N MET A 548 -6.29 26.43 -25.76
CA MET A 548 -6.58 25.04 -26.11
C MET A 548 -6.51 24.74 -27.62
N ASN A 549 -6.27 25.76 -28.47
CA ASN A 549 -5.91 25.56 -29.87
C ASN A 549 -4.42 25.24 -30.04
N SER A 550 -3.62 25.44 -29.01
CA SER A 550 -2.18 25.21 -29.00
C SER A 550 -1.85 24.02 -28.11
N VAL A 551 -2.08 22.80 -28.61
CA VAL A 551 -1.79 21.56 -27.91
C VAL A 551 -0.69 20.77 -28.64
N ASP A 552 0.12 20.03 -27.89
CA ASP A 552 1.12 19.12 -28.43
C ASP A 552 0.49 17.81 -28.94
N SER A 553 1.33 16.89 -29.43
CA SER A 553 0.90 15.57 -29.93
C SER A 553 0.27 14.68 -28.87
N GLU A 554 0.49 14.97 -27.59
CA GLU A 554 -0.08 14.25 -26.44
C GLU A 554 -1.36 14.93 -25.92
N GLY A 555 -1.75 16.09 -26.49
CA GLY A 555 -2.94 16.85 -26.12
C GLY A 555 -2.73 17.80 -24.95
N TYR A 556 -1.48 18.14 -24.60
CA TYR A 556 -1.18 19.12 -23.57
C TYR A 556 -1.11 20.54 -24.15
N CYS A 557 -1.67 21.50 -23.41
CA CYS A 557 -1.62 22.91 -23.81
C CYS A 557 -0.17 23.44 -23.79
N THR A 558 0.29 23.98 -24.92
CA THR A 558 1.65 24.53 -25.08
C THR A 558 1.71 26.05 -24.86
N ARG A 559 0.59 26.76 -24.97
CA ARG A 559 0.44 28.19 -24.67
C ARG A 559 -0.33 28.35 -23.36
N LEU A 560 0.40 28.37 -22.28
CA LEU A 560 -0.12 28.36 -20.92
C LEU A 560 0.54 29.50 -20.13
N ALA A 561 -0.21 30.18 -19.28
CA ALA A 561 0.31 31.27 -18.45
C ALA A 561 -0.38 31.31 -17.06
N PRO A 562 0.40 31.46 -15.96
CA PRO A 562 -0.18 31.72 -14.65
C PRO A 562 -0.77 33.14 -14.63
N LEU A 563 -1.95 33.29 -14.04
CA LEU A 563 -2.46 34.62 -13.66
C LEU A 563 -1.83 34.99 -12.32
N THR A 564 -0.95 35.99 -12.28
CA THR A 564 -0.15 36.29 -11.08
C THR A 564 -0.55 37.58 -10.39
N THR A 565 -0.98 38.60 -11.15
CA THR A 565 -1.37 39.89 -10.61
C THR A 565 -2.61 40.41 -11.32
N GLY A 566 -3.23 41.45 -10.77
CA GLY A 566 -4.42 42.06 -11.31
C GLY A 566 -5.67 41.68 -10.53
N THR A 567 -6.83 41.77 -11.20
CA THR A 567 -8.13 41.55 -10.54
C THR A 567 -9.09 40.82 -11.46
N VAL A 568 -9.83 39.89 -10.88
CA VAL A 568 -11.02 39.29 -11.50
C VAL A 568 -12.27 39.90 -10.85
N ASN A 569 -13.07 40.61 -11.63
CA ASN A 569 -14.39 41.10 -11.19
C ASN A 569 -15.44 40.04 -11.50
N ILE A 570 -16.24 39.68 -10.51
CA ILE A 570 -17.33 38.71 -10.64
C ILE A 570 -18.64 39.40 -10.36
N LYS A 571 -19.61 39.25 -11.29
CA LYS A 571 -20.96 39.76 -11.16
C LYS A 571 -21.97 38.66 -11.41
N GLN A 572 -22.81 38.40 -10.43
CA GLN A 572 -23.98 37.55 -10.59
C GLN A 572 -25.09 38.36 -11.30
N ASN A 573 -25.54 37.89 -12.45
CA ASN A 573 -26.58 38.56 -13.23
C ASN A 573 -27.97 38.01 -12.92
N GLU A 574 -28.07 36.75 -12.52
CA GLU A 574 -29.31 36.06 -12.19
C GLU A 574 -29.17 35.28 -10.90
N ALA A 575 -30.26 35.10 -10.18
CA ALA A 575 -30.27 34.25 -9.00
C ALA A 575 -29.99 32.78 -9.36
N LEU A 576 -29.37 32.04 -8.43
CA LEU A 576 -29.12 30.61 -8.59
C LEU A 576 -30.44 29.85 -8.68
N SER A 577 -30.61 29.05 -9.73
CA SER A 577 -31.78 28.19 -9.91
C SER A 577 -31.73 26.94 -9.00
N THR A 578 -32.83 26.23 -8.91
CA THR A 578 -32.90 24.94 -8.17
C THR A 578 -32.04 23.84 -8.80
N SER A 579 -31.69 23.98 -10.10
CA SER A 579 -30.76 23.07 -10.78
C SER A 579 -29.27 23.41 -10.56
N GLY A 580 -28.96 24.44 -9.77
CA GLY A 580 -27.60 24.89 -9.56
C GLY A 580 -27.03 25.74 -10.71
N GLU A 581 -27.86 26.29 -11.56
CA GLU A 581 -27.46 27.11 -12.70
C GLU A 581 -27.78 28.58 -12.46
N SER A 582 -26.95 29.47 -12.99
CA SER A 582 -27.14 30.92 -12.97
C SER A 582 -26.42 31.54 -14.16
N ASN A 583 -26.55 32.85 -14.32
CA ASN A 583 -25.79 33.66 -15.28
C ASN A 583 -24.83 34.57 -14.52
N TYR A 584 -23.55 34.49 -14.87
CA TYR A 584 -22.49 35.30 -14.28
C TYR A 584 -21.68 36.02 -15.37
N THR A 585 -21.10 37.14 -14.97
CA THR A 585 -20.05 37.82 -15.72
C THR A 585 -18.74 37.73 -14.92
N PHE A 586 -17.68 37.21 -15.55
CA PHE A 586 -16.31 37.21 -15.05
C PHE A 586 -15.51 38.15 -15.94
N THR A 587 -14.95 39.20 -15.37
CA THR A 587 -14.12 40.18 -16.10
C THR A 587 -12.68 40.07 -15.60
N PHE A 588 -11.75 39.83 -16.50
CA PHE A 588 -10.34 39.62 -16.23
C PHE A 588 -9.55 40.89 -16.61
N ASN A 589 -8.80 41.42 -15.66
CA ASN A 589 -7.76 42.41 -15.86
C ASN A 589 -6.51 41.97 -15.13
N THR A 590 -5.82 41.02 -15.70
CA THR A 590 -4.76 40.23 -15.07
C THR A 590 -3.48 40.30 -15.88
N MET A 591 -2.38 39.88 -15.26
CA MET A 591 -1.06 39.74 -15.90
C MET A 591 -0.44 38.41 -15.50
N ASP A 592 0.41 37.85 -16.37
CA ASP A 592 1.22 36.69 -16.11
C ASP A 592 2.53 37.04 -15.38
N ASP A 593 3.41 36.05 -15.13
CA ASP A 593 4.69 36.23 -14.48
C ASP A 593 5.81 36.69 -15.44
N ASN A 594 5.49 36.92 -16.73
CA ASN A 594 6.38 37.48 -17.73
C ASN A 594 5.99 38.93 -18.13
N GLY A 595 4.92 39.47 -17.54
CA GLY A 595 4.47 40.83 -17.73
C GLY A 595 3.45 41.03 -18.87
N HIS A 596 2.98 39.94 -19.51
CA HIS A 596 1.94 40.03 -20.52
C HIS A 596 0.56 40.17 -19.87
N SER A 597 -0.27 41.02 -20.43
CA SER A 597 -1.64 41.17 -19.95
C SER A 597 -2.57 40.07 -20.50
N ILE A 598 -3.48 39.60 -19.66
CA ILE A 598 -4.52 38.62 -19.99
C ILE A 598 -5.85 39.24 -19.60
N LYS A 599 -6.59 39.75 -20.60
CA LYS A 599 -7.78 40.55 -20.41
C LYS A 599 -8.96 40.06 -21.23
N GLY A 600 -10.16 40.25 -20.70
CA GLY A 600 -11.40 39.92 -21.38
C GLY A 600 -12.56 39.71 -20.43
N SER A 601 -13.67 39.24 -20.94
CA SER A 601 -14.86 38.99 -20.14
C SER A 601 -15.64 37.80 -20.67
N PHE A 602 -16.06 36.94 -19.77
CA PHE A 602 -17.04 35.88 -20.01
C PHE A 602 -18.36 36.29 -19.40
N THR A 603 -19.46 36.22 -20.17
CA THR A 603 -20.82 36.35 -19.65
C THR A 603 -21.64 35.18 -20.15
N GLY A 604 -22.18 34.39 -19.24
CA GLY A 604 -22.92 33.21 -19.69
C GLY A 604 -23.38 32.28 -18.58
N LYS A 605 -23.80 31.09 -19.03
CA LYS A 605 -24.26 30.02 -18.18
C LYS A 605 -23.15 29.57 -17.24
N THR A 606 -23.48 29.52 -15.95
CA THR A 606 -22.59 29.08 -14.88
C THR A 606 -23.30 28.02 -14.06
N THR A 607 -22.67 26.84 -13.93
CA THR A 607 -23.22 25.72 -13.19
C THR A 607 -22.40 25.50 -11.90
N PHE A 608 -23.11 25.38 -10.78
CA PHE A 608 -22.52 25.19 -9.45
C PHE A 608 -22.58 23.74 -9.00
N TYR A 609 -21.49 23.28 -8.43
CA TYR A 609 -21.33 21.92 -7.89
C TYR A 609 -20.85 21.97 -6.44
N ASP A 610 -21.48 21.21 -5.55
CA ASP A 610 -20.97 21.00 -4.20
C ASP A 610 -19.93 19.88 -4.21
N ALA A 611 -18.68 20.23 -3.94
CA ALA A 611 -17.55 19.32 -3.92
C ALA A 611 -17.16 18.87 -2.50
N THR A 612 -17.87 19.29 -1.47
CA THR A 612 -17.57 18.92 -0.08
C THR A 612 -17.93 17.47 0.24
N GLN A 613 -18.91 16.90 -0.47
CA GLN A 613 -19.58 15.65 -0.10
C GLN A 613 -18.89 14.35 -0.53
N SER A 614 -17.81 14.36 -1.30
CA SER A 614 -17.05 13.13 -1.55
C SER A 614 -15.59 13.38 -1.96
N ALA A 615 -14.67 12.65 -1.31
CA ALA A 615 -13.26 12.58 -1.71
C ALA A 615 -13.08 12.04 -3.16
N ALA A 616 -14.01 11.21 -3.66
CA ALA A 616 -14.01 10.68 -5.02
C ALA A 616 -14.34 11.77 -6.06
N LYS A 617 -15.30 12.68 -5.79
CA LYS A 617 -15.61 13.80 -6.66
C LYS A 617 -14.46 14.82 -6.72
N ARG A 618 -13.79 15.10 -5.59
CA ARG A 618 -12.57 15.92 -5.56
C ARG A 618 -11.46 15.34 -6.44
N LYS A 619 -11.31 14.02 -6.47
CA LYS A 619 -10.33 13.31 -7.31
C LYS A 619 -10.65 13.37 -8.80
N VAL A 620 -11.92 13.34 -9.17
CA VAL A 620 -12.39 13.47 -10.56
C VAL A 620 -12.20 14.91 -11.06
N MET A 621 -12.48 15.92 -10.24
CA MET A 621 -12.27 17.34 -10.59
C MET A 621 -10.79 17.67 -10.75
N ARG A 622 -9.92 17.20 -9.84
CA ARG A 622 -8.46 17.32 -9.99
C ARG A 622 -7.93 16.56 -11.22
N LYS A 623 -8.61 15.49 -11.66
CA LYS A 623 -8.29 14.78 -12.90
C LYS A 623 -8.73 15.55 -14.15
N ALA A 624 -9.81 16.34 -14.10
CA ALA A 624 -10.25 17.20 -15.19
C ALA A 624 -9.29 18.40 -15.37
N THR A 625 -8.82 19.01 -14.27
CA THR A 625 -7.73 20.01 -14.30
C THR A 625 -6.38 19.42 -14.74
N ARG A 626 -6.11 18.12 -14.50
CA ARG A 626 -4.89 17.45 -14.97
C ARG A 626 -4.79 17.28 -16.49
N LYS A 627 -5.86 17.42 -17.24
CA LYS A 627 -5.80 17.44 -18.72
C LYS A 627 -5.13 18.70 -19.27
N ILE A 628 -4.92 19.71 -18.43
CA ILE A 628 -4.12 20.90 -18.73
C ILE A 628 -2.74 20.72 -18.09
N ASN A 629 -2.03 19.69 -18.47
CA ASN A 629 -0.68 19.48 -17.97
C ASN A 629 0.31 20.28 -18.82
N VAL A 630 1.17 21.02 -18.14
CA VAL A 630 2.34 21.67 -18.74
C VAL A 630 3.25 20.61 -19.31
N ALA A 631 3.66 20.77 -20.56
CA ALA A 631 4.69 19.93 -21.16
C ALA A 631 5.90 19.82 -20.24
N ARG A 632 6.36 18.58 -19.98
CA ARG A 632 7.57 18.31 -19.22
C ARG A 632 8.73 19.03 -19.92
N ARG A 633 9.27 20.07 -19.30
CA ARG A 633 10.58 20.62 -19.64
C ARG A 633 11.65 20.03 -18.78
#